data_d6f513535568228ae6e49ace5bcb734b
#
_entry.id   d6f513535568228ae6e49ace5bcb734b
#
_cell.length_a   1.000
_cell.length_b   1.000
_cell.length_c   1.000
_cell.angle_alpha   90.00
_cell.angle_beta   90.00
_cell.angle_gamma   90.00
#
_symmetry.space_group_name_H-M   'P 1'
#
loop_
_entity.id
_entity.type
_entity.pdbx_description
1 polymer ?
#
loop_
_entity_poly.entity_id
_entity_poly.type
_entity_poly.pdbx_seq_one_letter_code
_entity_poly.pdbx_strand_id
1 'polypeptide(L)'
;MKKHIASTLFLSLLSILQLTAQSHSVKRLGIEQGLSNNYVVSITQDKQGFLWFATEEGLNKFDGTRFITYYKNDLPHNNQGITGNELNRVYADSKRPIIWIATQRDGLNAYNYDEQTFTAYQHNPENPHSLITNDVTDISPSTQNDDGLWVSTYYRGIEYLNINNGQFTHYNKSTVPSLPSNQTWTVLDGGDNNLYIGHVGSGFSIFSLKDKSVKNFQNETGNPASLPGNDVLYHKRYKR
;
A
#
# COMPACT_ATOMS: atom_id res chain seq x y z
N MET A 1 37.04 39.92 -42.01
CA MET A 1 37.19 38.82 -41.07
C MET A 1 36.42 38.95 -39.73
N LYS A 2 36.52 40.07 -39.03
CA LYS A 2 35.83 40.25 -37.72
C LYS A 2 34.27 40.20 -37.77
N LYS A 3 33.63 40.62 -38.85
CA LYS A 3 32.16 40.61 -39.01
C LYS A 3 31.59 39.21 -39.24
N HIS A 4 32.33 38.32 -39.88
CA HIS A 4 31.89 36.93 -40.14
C HIS A 4 32.00 36.04 -38.88
N ILE A 5 33.01 36.31 -38.04
CA ILE A 5 33.20 35.58 -36.77
C ILE A 5 32.07 35.90 -35.78
N ALA A 6 31.66 37.17 -35.69
CA ALA A 6 30.54 37.57 -34.84
C ALA A 6 29.19 36.97 -35.26
N SER A 7 28.95 36.89 -36.63
CA SER A 7 27.74 36.28 -37.17
C SER A 7 27.67 34.76 -36.91
N THR A 8 28.80 34.05 -37.03
CA THR A 8 28.89 32.60 -36.79
C THR A 8 28.72 32.26 -35.31
N LEU A 9 29.27 33.08 -34.40
CA LEU A 9 29.08 32.93 -32.98
C LEU A 9 27.60 33.17 -32.58
N PHE A 10 26.93 34.13 -33.18
CA PHE A 10 25.53 34.44 -32.93
C PHE A 10 24.60 33.30 -33.41
N LEU A 11 24.86 32.70 -34.58
CA LEU A 11 24.12 31.56 -35.09
C LEU A 11 24.36 30.28 -34.20
N SER A 12 25.59 30.06 -33.71
CA SER A 12 25.85 28.94 -32.83
C SER A 12 25.23 29.09 -31.44
N LEU A 13 25.08 30.33 -30.96
CA LEU A 13 24.37 30.62 -29.71
C LEU A 13 22.86 30.43 -29.85
N LEU A 14 22.28 30.72 -31.03
CA LEU A 14 20.85 30.49 -31.28
C LEU A 14 20.52 28.99 -31.38
N SER A 15 21.43 28.14 -31.83
CA SER A 15 21.22 26.69 -31.92
C SER A 15 21.28 25.99 -30.54
N ILE A 16 21.92 26.59 -29.56
CA ILE A 16 21.98 26.06 -28.18
C ILE A 16 20.70 26.39 -27.40
N LEU A 17 19.93 27.38 -27.85
CA LEU A 17 18.65 27.79 -27.22
C LEU A 17 17.44 26.93 -27.66
N GLN A 18 17.61 25.92 -28.49
CA GLN A 18 16.59 24.86 -28.70
C GLN A 18 16.69 23.83 -27.57
N LEU A 19 16.70 24.27 -26.34
CA LEU A 19 16.27 23.45 -25.21
C LEU A 19 14.78 23.17 -25.46
N THR A 20 14.51 22.01 -26.04
CA THR A 20 13.15 21.46 -26.13
C THR A 20 12.61 21.40 -24.70
N ALA A 21 11.79 22.36 -24.34
CA ALA A 21 10.94 22.22 -23.18
C ALA A 21 10.11 20.97 -23.43
N GLN A 22 10.43 19.87 -22.75
CA GLN A 22 9.63 18.67 -22.76
C GLN A 22 8.28 19.08 -22.16
N SER A 23 7.31 19.35 -23.03
CA SER A 23 5.93 19.52 -22.57
C SER A 23 5.45 18.17 -22.05
N HIS A 24 5.44 18.02 -20.74
CA HIS A 24 4.80 16.87 -20.11
C HIS A 24 3.29 17.03 -20.30
N SER A 25 2.72 16.27 -21.24
CA SER A 25 1.27 16.19 -21.35
C SER A 25 0.74 15.40 -20.17
N VAL A 26 -0.07 16.04 -19.33
CA VAL A 26 -0.78 15.35 -18.25
C VAL A 26 -2.05 14.74 -18.83
N LYS A 27 -2.17 13.41 -18.75
CA LYS A 27 -3.39 12.69 -19.12
C LYS A 27 -4.18 12.39 -17.84
N ARG A 28 -5.42 12.85 -17.79
CA ARG A 28 -6.35 12.49 -16.74
C ARG A 28 -6.98 11.13 -17.05
N LEU A 29 -6.98 10.24 -16.06
CA LEU A 29 -7.66 8.96 -16.09
C LEU A 29 -8.74 8.95 -15.02
N GLY A 30 -9.97 8.64 -15.38
CA GLY A 30 -11.12 8.63 -14.49
C GLY A 30 -12.19 7.66 -14.99
N ILE A 31 -13.39 7.78 -14.45
CA ILE A 31 -14.53 6.92 -14.81
C ILE A 31 -14.85 7.00 -16.32
N GLU A 32 -14.67 8.16 -16.96
CA GLU A 32 -14.87 8.30 -18.40
C GLU A 32 -13.88 7.48 -19.23
N GLN A 33 -12.73 7.11 -18.66
CA GLN A 33 -11.71 6.26 -19.29
C GLN A 33 -11.80 4.81 -18.82
N GLY A 34 -12.82 4.45 -18.01
CA GLY A 34 -13.11 3.09 -17.55
C GLY A 34 -12.62 2.76 -16.14
N LEU A 35 -12.13 3.73 -15.37
CA LEU A 35 -11.87 3.53 -13.95
C LEU A 35 -13.18 3.34 -13.19
N SER A 36 -13.24 2.41 -12.24
CA SER A 36 -14.48 2.10 -11.50
C SER A 36 -14.99 3.24 -10.63
N ASN A 37 -14.09 4.03 -10.03
CA ASN A 37 -14.41 5.20 -9.20
C ASN A 37 -13.26 6.20 -9.23
N ASN A 38 -13.57 7.51 -9.19
CA ASN A 38 -12.56 8.57 -9.17
C ASN A 38 -11.82 8.70 -7.82
N TYR A 39 -12.33 8.09 -6.75
CA TYR A 39 -11.65 8.07 -5.46
C TYR A 39 -10.67 6.91 -5.41
N VAL A 40 -9.43 7.20 -5.79
CA VAL A 40 -8.31 6.25 -5.80
C VAL A 40 -7.59 6.33 -4.45
N VAL A 41 -7.61 5.26 -3.69
CA VAL A 41 -7.00 5.17 -2.35
C VAL A 41 -5.57 4.65 -2.38
N SER A 42 -5.24 3.80 -3.36
CA SER A 42 -3.90 3.19 -3.46
C SER A 42 -3.57 2.81 -4.90
N ILE A 43 -2.29 2.91 -5.25
CA ILE A 43 -1.77 2.54 -6.57
C ILE A 43 -0.50 1.71 -6.39
N THR A 44 -0.34 0.67 -7.20
CA THR A 44 0.89 -0.13 -7.29
C THR A 44 1.18 -0.52 -8.73
N GLN A 45 2.42 -0.91 -9.01
CA GLN A 45 2.81 -1.45 -10.31
C GLN A 45 3.31 -2.88 -10.14
N ASP A 46 2.83 -3.80 -10.98
CA ASP A 46 3.31 -5.18 -10.99
C ASP A 46 4.60 -5.35 -11.82
N LYS A 47 5.16 -6.56 -11.80
CA LYS A 47 6.39 -6.90 -12.53
C LYS A 47 6.26 -6.84 -14.04
N GLN A 48 5.04 -6.94 -14.56
CA GLN A 48 4.72 -6.87 -15.98
C GLN A 48 4.56 -5.41 -16.45
N GLY A 49 4.59 -4.45 -15.50
CA GLY A 49 4.47 -3.02 -15.76
C GLY A 49 3.02 -2.49 -15.75
N PHE A 50 2.02 -3.34 -15.47
CA PHE A 50 0.64 -2.91 -15.33
C PHE A 50 0.45 -2.12 -14.03
N LEU A 51 -0.37 -1.07 -14.09
CA LEU A 51 -0.76 -0.31 -12.91
C LEU A 51 -2.05 -0.89 -12.33
N TRP A 52 -2.08 -0.99 -11.00
CA TRP A 52 -3.23 -1.45 -10.24
C TRP A 52 -3.73 -0.33 -9.34
N PHE A 53 -5.03 -0.09 -9.38
CA PHE A 53 -5.68 0.98 -8.63
C PHE A 53 -6.73 0.38 -7.70
N ALA A 54 -6.58 0.64 -6.41
CA ALA A 54 -7.64 0.40 -5.43
C ALA A 54 -8.52 1.64 -5.34
N THR A 55 -9.81 1.45 -5.44
CA THR A 55 -10.82 2.51 -5.32
C THR A 55 -11.89 2.13 -4.29
N GLU A 56 -12.82 3.04 -3.99
CA GLU A 56 -14.01 2.73 -3.18
C GLU A 56 -15.01 1.83 -3.91
N GLU A 57 -14.81 1.56 -5.22
CA GLU A 57 -15.69 0.68 -6.01
C GLU A 57 -14.89 -0.30 -6.87
N GLY A 58 -14.01 -1.07 -6.25
CA GLY A 58 -13.35 -2.20 -6.88
C GLY A 58 -11.88 -1.98 -7.21
N LEU A 59 -11.27 -3.05 -7.71
CA LEU A 59 -9.88 -3.13 -8.14
C LEU A 59 -9.79 -2.92 -9.64
N ASN A 60 -8.87 -2.07 -10.08
CA ASN A 60 -8.68 -1.79 -11.50
C ASN A 60 -7.25 -2.09 -11.92
N LYS A 61 -7.09 -2.81 -13.04
CA LYS A 61 -5.83 -3.03 -13.75
C LYS A 61 -5.80 -2.13 -14.99
N PHE A 62 -4.71 -1.39 -15.17
CA PHE A 62 -4.50 -0.53 -16.34
C PHE A 62 -3.30 -1.01 -17.15
N ASP A 63 -3.51 -1.25 -18.44
CA ASP A 63 -2.48 -1.75 -19.38
C ASP A 63 -1.76 -0.64 -20.17
N GLY A 64 -1.99 0.63 -19.81
CA GLY A 64 -1.50 1.80 -20.55
C GLY A 64 -2.53 2.39 -21.53
N THR A 65 -3.58 1.63 -21.87
CA THR A 65 -4.63 2.01 -22.82
C THR A 65 -6.04 1.91 -22.25
N ARG A 66 -6.34 0.84 -21.50
CA ARG A 66 -7.67 0.53 -20.96
C ARG A 66 -7.60 0.01 -19.54
N PHE A 67 -8.73 0.14 -18.83
CA PHE A 67 -8.96 -0.49 -17.54
C PHE A 67 -9.66 -1.83 -17.68
N ILE A 68 -9.28 -2.77 -16.80
CA ILE A 68 -10.02 -4.00 -16.50
C ILE A 68 -10.38 -3.90 -15.03
N THR A 69 -11.66 -4.01 -14.71
CA THR A 69 -12.15 -3.86 -13.34
C THR A 69 -12.57 -5.21 -12.76
N TYR A 70 -12.21 -5.42 -11.49
CA TYR A 70 -12.59 -6.57 -10.69
C TYR A 70 -13.49 -6.08 -9.55
N TYR A 71 -14.67 -6.67 -9.48
CA TYR A 71 -15.68 -6.37 -8.47
C TYR A 71 -15.87 -7.53 -7.50
N LYS A 72 -16.57 -7.25 -6.41
CA LYS A 72 -17.03 -8.26 -5.49
C LYS A 72 -17.81 -9.33 -6.25
N ASN A 73 -17.47 -10.58 -5.96
CA ASN A 73 -18.17 -11.73 -6.51
C ASN A 73 -19.02 -12.39 -5.41
N ASP A 74 -20.32 -12.30 -5.55
CA ASP A 74 -21.27 -12.89 -4.60
C ASP A 74 -21.61 -14.36 -4.91
N LEU A 75 -21.03 -14.94 -5.96
CA LEU A 75 -21.26 -16.35 -6.31
C LEU A 75 -20.41 -17.26 -5.42
N PRO A 76 -21.03 -18.13 -4.61
CA PRO A 76 -20.28 -19.09 -3.80
C PRO A 76 -19.44 -20.01 -4.69
N HIS A 77 -18.21 -20.27 -4.28
CA HIS A 77 -17.22 -21.15 -4.94
C HIS A 77 -16.63 -20.63 -6.26
N ASN A 78 -16.79 -19.34 -6.57
CA ASN A 78 -16.16 -18.77 -7.75
C ASN A 78 -15.02 -17.83 -7.31
N ASN A 79 -13.76 -18.30 -7.43
CA ASN A 79 -12.54 -17.54 -7.12
C ASN A 79 -12.24 -16.47 -8.19
N GLN A 80 -13.25 -15.81 -8.73
CA GLN A 80 -13.15 -14.87 -9.86
C GLN A 80 -13.35 -13.40 -9.48
N GLY A 81 -13.40 -13.08 -8.21
CA GLY A 81 -13.58 -11.69 -7.75
C GLY A 81 -13.05 -11.45 -6.35
N ILE A 82 -13.02 -10.19 -5.99
CA ILE A 82 -12.67 -9.74 -4.62
C ILE A 82 -13.86 -9.94 -3.68
N THR A 83 -13.57 -9.97 -2.37
CA THR A 83 -14.61 -10.14 -1.33
C THR A 83 -15.43 -8.90 -1.06
N GLY A 84 -14.90 -7.71 -1.40
CA GLY A 84 -15.57 -6.41 -1.20
C GLY A 84 -15.05 -5.35 -2.15
N ASN A 85 -15.91 -4.37 -2.48
CA ASN A 85 -15.58 -3.29 -3.42
C ASN A 85 -14.86 -2.10 -2.76
N GLU A 86 -15.11 -1.84 -1.47
CA GLU A 86 -14.47 -0.74 -0.74
C GLU A 86 -13.05 -1.14 -0.37
N LEU A 87 -12.05 -0.62 -1.09
CA LEU A 87 -10.66 -0.99 -0.92
C LEU A 87 -9.90 0.08 -0.12
N ASN A 88 -8.94 -0.35 0.69
CA ASN A 88 -8.03 0.52 1.44
C ASN A 88 -6.61 0.52 0.87
N ARG A 89 -6.14 -0.65 0.39
CA ARG A 89 -4.76 -0.79 -0.09
C ARG A 89 -4.66 -1.81 -1.21
N VAL A 90 -3.74 -1.55 -2.14
CA VAL A 90 -3.25 -2.52 -3.11
C VAL A 90 -1.73 -2.59 -3.06
N TYR A 91 -1.17 -3.80 -3.10
CA TYR A 91 0.27 -4.04 -3.09
C TYR A 91 0.62 -5.15 -4.08
N ALA A 92 1.50 -4.88 -5.04
CA ALA A 92 2.03 -5.88 -5.95
C ALA A 92 3.23 -6.59 -5.30
N ASP A 93 3.13 -7.90 -5.14
CA ASP A 93 4.20 -8.71 -4.58
C ASP A 93 5.43 -8.68 -5.50
N SER A 94 6.58 -8.29 -4.93
CA SER A 94 7.83 -8.17 -5.68
C SER A 94 8.46 -9.52 -6.04
N LYS A 95 7.97 -10.64 -5.49
CA LYS A 95 8.51 -11.99 -5.67
C LYS A 95 7.56 -12.93 -6.38
N ARG A 96 6.24 -12.78 -6.15
CA ARG A 96 5.18 -13.64 -6.66
C ARG A 96 4.31 -12.92 -7.68
N PRO A 97 3.60 -13.63 -8.55
CA PRO A 97 2.59 -13.06 -9.44
C PRO A 97 1.29 -12.74 -8.67
N ILE A 98 1.41 -12.03 -7.53
CA ILE A 98 0.29 -11.78 -6.64
C ILE A 98 0.09 -10.27 -6.45
N ILE A 99 -1.16 -9.85 -6.55
CA ILE A 99 -1.64 -8.56 -6.10
C ILE A 99 -2.40 -8.79 -4.79
N TRP A 100 -1.93 -8.18 -3.72
CA TRP A 100 -2.57 -8.17 -2.41
C TRP A 100 -3.54 -6.99 -2.32
N ILE A 101 -4.75 -7.22 -1.83
CA ILE A 101 -5.83 -6.23 -1.78
C ILE A 101 -6.44 -6.22 -0.38
N ALA A 102 -6.29 -5.11 0.33
CA ALA A 102 -6.96 -4.85 1.60
C ALA A 102 -8.34 -4.23 1.34
N THR A 103 -9.37 -4.80 1.94
CA THR A 103 -10.74 -4.27 1.88
C THR A 103 -11.13 -3.64 3.21
N GLN A 104 -12.09 -2.72 3.16
CA GLN A 104 -12.53 -2.00 4.35
C GLN A 104 -13.25 -2.90 5.36
N ARG A 105 -13.99 -3.94 4.90
CA ARG A 105 -14.83 -4.79 5.79
C ARG A 105 -14.91 -6.26 5.37
N ASP A 106 -14.21 -6.63 4.31
CA ASP A 106 -14.38 -7.94 3.68
C ASP A 106 -13.08 -8.77 3.65
N GLY A 107 -12.07 -8.34 4.44
CA GLY A 107 -10.81 -9.05 4.66
C GLY A 107 -9.70 -8.70 3.69
N LEU A 108 -8.73 -9.60 3.57
CA LEU A 108 -7.58 -9.51 2.68
C LEU A 108 -7.76 -10.45 1.50
N ASN A 109 -7.47 -9.98 0.29
CA ASN A 109 -7.50 -10.81 -0.91
C ASN A 109 -6.11 -10.89 -1.53
N ALA A 110 -5.82 -12.03 -2.18
CA ALA A 110 -4.66 -12.25 -3.03
C ALA A 110 -5.14 -12.61 -4.42
N TYR A 111 -4.80 -11.83 -5.42
CA TYR A 111 -5.05 -12.15 -6.83
C TYR A 111 -3.77 -12.67 -7.47
N ASN A 112 -3.76 -13.95 -7.86
CA ASN A 112 -2.71 -14.52 -8.69
C ASN A 112 -3.01 -14.20 -10.15
N TYR A 113 -2.21 -13.33 -10.78
CA TYR A 113 -2.49 -12.89 -12.13
C TYR A 113 -2.01 -13.85 -13.23
N ASP A 114 -1.16 -14.84 -12.89
CA ASP A 114 -0.77 -15.93 -13.81
C ASP A 114 -1.87 -17.00 -13.89
N GLU A 115 -2.45 -17.36 -12.73
CA GLU A 115 -3.55 -18.32 -12.62
C GLU A 115 -4.93 -17.70 -12.79
N GLN A 116 -5.01 -16.38 -12.71
CA GLN A 116 -6.27 -15.61 -12.75
C GLN A 116 -7.26 -16.02 -11.64
N THR A 117 -6.75 -16.30 -10.44
CA THR A 117 -7.53 -16.76 -9.30
C THR A 117 -7.43 -15.79 -8.13
N PHE A 118 -8.51 -15.69 -7.35
CA PHE A 118 -8.53 -14.96 -6.09
C PHE A 118 -8.52 -15.92 -4.90
N THR A 119 -7.74 -15.61 -3.88
CA THR A 119 -7.77 -16.25 -2.57
C THR A 119 -8.21 -15.22 -1.55
N ALA A 120 -9.21 -15.55 -0.73
CA ALA A 120 -9.71 -14.69 0.33
C ALA A 120 -9.22 -15.13 1.71
N TYR A 121 -8.77 -14.17 2.51
CA TYR A 121 -8.44 -14.34 3.91
C TYR A 121 -9.42 -13.52 4.74
N GLN A 122 -10.30 -14.20 5.48
CA GLN A 122 -11.34 -13.56 6.27
C GLN A 122 -11.29 -14.04 7.73
N HIS A 123 -11.89 -13.24 8.60
CA HIS A 123 -12.06 -13.63 9.99
C HIS A 123 -12.96 -14.86 10.11
N ASN A 124 -12.48 -15.85 10.86
CA ASN A 124 -13.24 -17.04 11.23
C ASN A 124 -13.09 -17.25 12.74
N PRO A 125 -14.15 -17.07 13.55
CA PRO A 125 -14.10 -17.19 15.00
C PRO A 125 -13.70 -18.60 15.48
N GLU A 126 -13.92 -19.62 14.66
CA GLU A 126 -13.55 -21.00 14.95
C GLU A 126 -12.06 -21.31 14.69
N ASN A 127 -11.36 -20.39 13.97
CA ASN A 127 -9.95 -20.56 13.64
C ASN A 127 -9.10 -19.44 14.26
N PRO A 128 -8.37 -19.69 15.36
CA PRO A 128 -7.55 -18.68 16.03
C PRO A 128 -6.36 -18.19 15.18
N HIS A 129 -6.08 -18.82 14.06
CA HIS A 129 -5.04 -18.43 13.11
C HIS A 129 -5.62 -17.78 11.84
N SER A 130 -6.91 -17.47 11.80
CA SER A 130 -7.50 -16.65 10.74
C SER A 130 -7.23 -15.18 10.98
N LEU A 131 -7.52 -14.33 10.00
CA LEU A 131 -7.52 -12.87 10.17
C LEU A 131 -8.39 -12.48 11.38
N ILE A 132 -7.90 -11.61 12.26
CA ILE A 132 -8.60 -11.26 13.53
C ILE A 132 -9.85 -10.40 13.28
N THR A 133 -9.89 -9.67 12.19
CA THR A 133 -11.02 -8.86 11.72
C THR A 133 -10.95 -8.65 10.23
N ASN A 134 -12.10 -8.42 9.60
CA ASN A 134 -12.15 -8.14 8.16
C ASN A 134 -11.83 -6.69 7.78
N ASP A 135 -11.62 -5.79 8.75
CA ASP A 135 -11.26 -4.39 8.51
C ASP A 135 -9.74 -4.25 8.31
N VAL A 136 -9.26 -4.45 7.08
CA VAL A 136 -7.84 -4.37 6.72
C VAL A 136 -7.51 -2.99 6.19
N THR A 137 -6.53 -2.31 6.79
CA THR A 137 -6.19 -0.92 6.45
C THR A 137 -4.93 -0.78 5.62
N ASP A 138 -3.90 -1.61 5.87
CA ASP A 138 -2.62 -1.52 5.15
C ASP A 138 -1.92 -2.86 5.04
N ILE A 139 -0.96 -2.93 4.11
CA ILE A 139 -0.19 -4.12 3.78
C ILE A 139 1.29 -3.74 3.58
N SER A 140 2.19 -4.48 4.21
CA SER A 140 3.64 -4.35 4.02
C SER A 140 4.31 -5.72 3.88
N PRO A 141 5.17 -5.94 2.88
CA PRO A 141 5.93 -7.18 2.79
C PRO A 141 6.89 -7.30 3.98
N SER A 142 7.10 -8.52 4.45
CA SER A 142 8.19 -8.77 5.41
C SER A 142 9.54 -8.66 4.71
N THR A 143 10.47 -7.96 5.36
CA THR A 143 11.85 -7.83 4.88
C THR A 143 12.74 -8.97 5.39
N GLN A 144 12.27 -9.74 6.37
CA GLN A 144 13.04 -10.81 7.00
C GLN A 144 12.64 -12.20 6.49
N ASN A 145 11.44 -12.34 5.97
CA ASN A 145 10.93 -13.57 5.42
C ASN A 145 10.14 -13.29 4.15
N ASP A 146 10.60 -13.86 3.04
CA ASP A 146 9.97 -13.72 1.73
C ASP A 146 8.53 -14.22 1.69
N ASP A 147 8.18 -15.13 2.60
CA ASP A 147 6.84 -15.71 2.76
C ASP A 147 6.01 -15.02 3.85
N GLY A 148 6.41 -13.82 4.25
CA GLY A 148 5.74 -13.01 5.27
C GLY A 148 5.09 -11.75 4.71
N LEU A 149 3.90 -11.45 5.22
CA LEU A 149 3.18 -10.21 4.95
C LEU A 149 2.67 -9.62 6.27
N TRP A 150 2.99 -8.37 6.50
CA TRP A 150 2.43 -7.59 7.60
C TRP A 150 1.12 -6.93 7.15
N VAL A 151 0.12 -7.01 8.01
CA VAL A 151 -1.23 -6.49 7.76
C VAL A 151 -1.64 -5.60 8.93
N SER A 152 -2.10 -4.40 8.64
CA SER A 152 -2.69 -3.52 9.65
C SER A 152 -4.21 -3.65 9.64
N THR A 153 -4.83 -3.58 10.82
CA THR A 153 -6.29 -3.69 10.98
C THR A 153 -6.81 -2.53 11.83
N TYR A 154 -8.03 -2.07 11.55
CA TYR A 154 -8.52 -0.80 12.12
C TYR A 154 -8.65 -0.82 13.66
N TYR A 155 -9.14 -1.90 14.28
CA TYR A 155 -9.37 -1.95 15.72
C TYR A 155 -8.71 -3.12 16.44
N ARG A 156 -7.90 -3.92 15.75
CA ARG A 156 -7.39 -5.18 16.28
C ARG A 156 -5.86 -5.29 16.31
N GLY A 157 -5.14 -4.22 15.93
CA GLY A 157 -3.68 -4.18 15.88
C GLY A 157 -3.13 -4.58 14.53
N ILE A 158 -1.94 -5.16 14.54
CA ILE A 158 -1.26 -5.65 13.34
C ILE A 158 -1.15 -7.16 13.35
N GLU A 159 -1.03 -7.74 12.17
CA GLU A 159 -0.97 -9.18 11.97
C GLU A 159 0.17 -9.56 11.04
N TYR A 160 0.71 -10.73 11.25
CA TYR A 160 1.69 -11.36 10.37
C TYR A 160 1.06 -12.56 9.69
N LEU A 161 0.91 -12.50 8.39
CA LEU A 161 0.50 -13.62 7.55
C LEU A 161 1.72 -14.41 7.09
N ASN A 162 1.74 -15.71 7.38
CA ASN A 162 2.61 -16.66 6.69
C ASN A 162 1.90 -17.10 5.41
N ILE A 163 2.44 -16.68 4.26
CA ILE A 163 1.82 -16.90 2.94
C ILE A 163 1.77 -18.38 2.57
N ASN A 164 2.75 -19.18 3.02
CA ASN A 164 2.84 -20.60 2.65
C ASN A 164 1.73 -21.45 3.25
N ASN A 165 1.29 -21.13 4.48
CA ASN A 165 0.27 -21.92 5.16
C ASN A 165 -1.04 -21.14 5.41
N GLY A 166 -1.09 -19.85 5.06
CA GLY A 166 -2.27 -19.02 5.22
C GLY A 166 -2.60 -18.65 6.67
N GLN A 167 -1.67 -18.85 7.62
CA GLN A 167 -1.90 -18.60 9.04
C GLN A 167 -1.48 -17.21 9.47
N PHE A 168 -2.29 -16.59 10.34
CA PHE A 168 -2.02 -15.30 10.94
C PHE A 168 -1.49 -15.43 12.37
N THR A 169 -0.58 -14.52 12.72
CA THR A 169 -0.12 -14.27 14.09
C THR A 169 -0.50 -12.84 14.48
N HIS A 170 -1.16 -12.67 15.62
CA HIS A 170 -1.75 -11.41 16.05
C HIS A 170 -0.84 -10.63 17.00
N TYR A 171 -0.64 -9.35 16.72
CA TYR A 171 0.12 -8.40 17.54
C TYR A 171 -0.80 -7.23 17.94
N ASN A 172 -1.31 -7.28 19.16
CA ASN A 172 -2.22 -6.30 19.73
C ASN A 172 -1.91 -6.09 21.21
N LYS A 173 -2.67 -5.25 21.92
CA LYS A 173 -2.42 -4.99 23.35
C LYS A 173 -2.51 -6.22 24.25
N SER A 174 -3.19 -7.29 23.83
CA SER A 174 -3.24 -8.54 24.61
C SER A 174 -1.97 -9.37 24.44
N THR A 175 -1.32 -9.33 23.27
CA THR A 175 -0.09 -10.06 22.96
C THR A 175 1.17 -9.18 23.10
N VAL A 176 1.02 -7.88 22.99
CA VAL A 176 2.07 -6.85 23.13
C VAL A 176 1.51 -5.70 23.97
N PRO A 177 1.49 -5.82 25.30
CA PRO A 177 0.86 -4.84 26.19
C PRO A 177 1.42 -3.41 26.10
N SER A 178 2.67 -3.26 25.63
CA SER A 178 3.35 -1.98 25.42
C SER A 178 2.87 -1.21 24.18
N LEU A 179 2.06 -1.81 23.29
CA LEU A 179 1.43 -1.06 22.21
C LEU A 179 0.47 0.01 22.77
N PRO A 180 0.50 1.25 22.26
CA PRO A 180 -0.34 2.32 22.78
C PRO A 180 -1.82 2.10 22.49
N SER A 181 -2.13 1.50 21.34
CA SER A 181 -3.49 1.28 20.84
C SER A 181 -3.57 0.09 19.89
N ASN A 182 -4.75 -0.52 19.81
CA ASN A 182 -5.10 -1.48 18.75
C ASN A 182 -5.68 -0.78 17.50
N GLN A 183 -5.89 0.53 17.53
CA GLN A 183 -6.36 1.31 16.39
C GLN A 183 -5.18 1.61 15.48
N THR A 184 -4.78 0.63 14.72
CA THR A 184 -3.68 0.77 13.75
C THR A 184 -4.24 1.11 12.36
N TRP A 185 -3.52 1.95 11.63
CA TRP A 185 -3.90 2.33 10.27
C TRP A 185 -2.88 1.88 9.24
N THR A 186 -1.61 2.02 9.55
CA THR A 186 -0.53 1.71 8.61
C THR A 186 0.60 0.94 9.28
N VAL A 187 1.23 0.04 8.54
CA VAL A 187 2.37 -0.76 8.98
C VAL A 187 3.46 -0.80 7.91
N LEU A 188 4.72 -0.65 8.32
CA LEU A 188 5.87 -0.78 7.45
C LEU A 188 6.96 -1.60 8.12
N ASP A 189 7.42 -2.67 7.47
CA ASP A 189 8.65 -3.37 7.88
C ASP A 189 9.88 -2.56 7.44
N GLY A 190 10.64 -2.07 8.41
CA GLY A 190 11.81 -1.19 8.20
C GLY A 190 13.02 -1.90 7.63
N GLY A 191 13.10 -3.23 7.70
CA GLY A 191 14.27 -4.02 7.31
C GLY A 191 15.41 -4.02 8.35
N ASP A 192 15.16 -3.46 9.54
CA ASP A 192 16.08 -3.32 10.67
C ASP A 192 15.59 -4.03 11.94
N ASN A 193 14.77 -5.06 11.80
CA ASN A 193 14.01 -5.73 12.85
C ASN A 193 12.95 -4.85 13.55
N ASN A 194 12.56 -3.75 12.93
CA ASN A 194 11.52 -2.88 13.46
C ASN A 194 10.34 -2.78 12.51
N LEU A 195 9.15 -2.76 13.10
CA LEU A 195 7.94 -2.33 12.44
C LEU A 195 7.64 -0.89 12.83
N TYR A 196 7.28 -0.13 11.84
CA TYR A 196 6.83 1.24 11.95
C TYR A 196 5.31 1.24 11.85
N ILE A 197 4.61 1.66 12.90
CA ILE A 197 3.15 1.54 13.01
C ILE A 197 2.55 2.91 13.20
N GLY A 198 1.67 3.31 12.30
CA GLY A 198 0.84 4.50 12.45
C GLY A 198 -0.49 4.15 13.09
N HIS A 199 -0.91 4.96 14.07
CA HIS A 199 -2.15 4.78 14.81
C HIS A 199 -3.14 5.90 14.52
N VAL A 200 -4.42 5.61 14.72
CA VAL A 200 -5.46 6.62 14.84
C VAL A 200 -5.53 7.07 16.31
N GLY A 201 -5.30 8.36 16.55
CA GLY A 201 -5.37 8.96 17.87
C GLY A 201 -4.21 8.65 18.83
N SER A 202 -3.24 7.80 18.44
CA SER A 202 -2.17 7.35 19.35
C SER A 202 -0.76 7.55 18.80
N GLY A 203 -0.62 8.32 17.72
CA GLY A 203 0.66 8.71 17.14
C GLY A 203 1.33 7.60 16.36
N PHE A 204 2.63 7.47 16.56
CA PHE A 204 3.52 6.59 15.77
C PHE A 204 4.33 5.70 16.70
N SER A 205 4.41 4.40 16.41
CA SER A 205 5.20 3.44 17.18
C SER A 205 6.30 2.81 16.34
N ILE A 206 7.44 2.58 16.98
CA ILE A 206 8.49 1.67 16.53
C ILE A 206 8.40 0.41 17.38
N PHE A 207 8.04 -0.72 16.77
CA PHE A 207 7.93 -2.01 17.43
C PHE A 207 9.11 -2.90 17.04
N SER A 208 9.93 -3.27 17.99
CA SER A 208 11.07 -4.17 17.79
C SER A 208 10.61 -5.63 17.70
N LEU A 209 10.87 -6.28 16.59
CA LEU A 209 10.59 -7.70 16.39
C LEU A 209 11.50 -8.60 17.22
N LYS A 210 12.69 -8.09 17.61
CA LYS A 210 13.71 -8.83 18.36
C LYS A 210 13.32 -9.05 19.82
N ASP A 211 12.95 -7.99 20.53
CA ASP A 211 12.72 -8.00 21.97
C ASP A 211 11.29 -7.60 22.36
N LYS A 212 10.43 -7.37 21.37
CA LYS A 212 9.02 -6.97 21.55
C LYS A 212 8.82 -5.64 22.26
N SER A 213 9.86 -4.81 22.34
CA SER A 213 9.74 -3.46 22.90
C SER A 213 9.01 -2.53 21.94
N VAL A 214 8.35 -1.52 22.49
CA VAL A 214 7.65 -0.48 21.72
C VAL A 214 8.13 0.89 22.17
N LYS A 215 8.55 1.72 21.22
CA LYS A 215 8.76 3.15 21.43
C LYS A 215 7.66 3.91 20.73
N ASN A 216 6.89 4.70 21.48
CA ASN A 216 5.79 5.51 20.94
C ASN A 216 6.14 6.98 20.89
N PHE A 217 5.66 7.66 19.85
CA PHE A 217 5.79 9.10 19.62
C PHE A 217 4.40 9.69 19.42
N GLN A 218 4.12 10.78 20.13
CA GLN A 218 2.83 11.46 20.08
C GLN A 218 3.00 12.97 19.92
N ASN A 219 1.91 13.64 19.63
CA ASN A 219 1.85 15.09 19.75
C ASN A 219 1.93 15.47 21.24
N GLU A 220 2.81 16.44 21.53
CA GLU A 220 2.98 17.02 22.86
C GLU A 220 2.69 18.52 22.76
N THR A 221 1.66 18.98 23.47
CA THR A 221 1.28 20.40 23.45
C THR A 221 2.45 21.27 23.90
N GLY A 222 2.82 22.24 23.07
CA GLY A 222 3.93 23.16 23.35
C GLY A 222 5.31 22.62 22.96
N ASN A 223 5.43 21.41 22.44
CA ASN A 223 6.68 20.84 21.95
C ASN A 223 6.70 20.81 20.41
N PRO A 224 7.35 21.76 19.73
CA PRO A 224 7.41 21.81 18.28
C PRO A 224 8.24 20.67 17.65
N ALA A 225 8.98 19.92 18.44
CA ALA A 225 9.75 18.74 18.01
C ALA A 225 8.93 17.44 18.09
N SER A 226 7.72 17.48 18.65
CA SER A 226 6.80 16.34 18.68
C SER A 226 6.01 16.21 17.37
N LEU A 227 5.23 15.12 17.23
CA LEU A 227 4.34 14.96 16.07
C LEU A 227 3.33 16.12 15.98
N PRO A 228 2.95 16.57 14.78
CA PRO A 228 1.96 17.62 14.61
C PRO A 228 0.53 17.19 14.99
N GLY A 229 0.29 15.87 15.07
CA GLY A 229 -0.98 15.25 15.46
C GLY A 229 -0.81 13.77 15.76
N ASN A 230 -1.84 13.15 16.31
CA ASN A 230 -1.80 11.75 16.74
C ASN A 230 -2.42 10.78 15.73
N ASP A 231 -2.94 11.26 14.61
CA ASP A 231 -3.39 10.43 13.50
C ASP A 231 -2.26 10.27 12.49
N VAL A 232 -1.67 9.06 12.41
CA VAL A 232 -0.62 8.73 11.47
C VAL A 232 -1.16 7.71 10.49
N LEU A 233 -1.65 8.21 9.35
CA LEU A 233 -2.38 7.43 8.35
C LEU A 233 -1.52 7.00 7.17
N TYR A 234 -0.31 7.54 7.04
CA TYR A 234 0.60 7.22 5.94
C TYR A 234 2.06 7.39 6.35
N HIS A 235 2.92 6.49 5.90
CA HIS A 235 4.38 6.63 5.97
C HIS A 235 5.03 6.04 4.72
N LYS A 236 6.22 6.52 4.39
CA LYS A 236 7.00 6.02 3.24
C LYS A 236 8.48 5.97 3.59
N ARG A 237 9.13 4.86 3.25
CA ARG A 237 10.57 4.76 3.31
C ARG A 237 11.18 5.31 2.03
N TYR A 238 12.06 6.28 2.15
CA TYR A 238 12.92 6.70 1.04
C TYR A 238 14.21 5.88 1.08
N LYS A 239 14.55 5.22 -0.03
CA LYS A 239 15.90 4.68 -0.19
C LYS A 239 16.84 5.88 -0.32
N ARG A 240 17.79 6.00 0.58
CA ARG A 240 18.93 6.92 0.46
C ARG A 240 19.97 6.32 -0.46
#